data_bc863288274832d6feed944734171dce
#
_entry.id   bc863288274832d6feed944734171dce
#
_cell.length_a   1.000
_cell.length_b   1.000
_cell.length_c   1.000
_cell.angle_alpha   90.00
_cell.angle_beta   90.00
_cell.angle_gamma   90.00
#
_symmetry.space_group_name_H-M   'P 1'
#
loop_
_entity.id
_entity.type
_entity.pdbx_description
1 polymer ?
#
loop_
_entity_poly.entity_id
_entity_poly.type
_entity_poly.pdbx_seq_one_letter_code
_entity_poly.pdbx_strand_id
1 'polypeptide(L)'
;MNKFLQFYCDHHQGGTRIGTFQLYFCLGKDYRKDIDQWISFAIKMGAQSITLCLDCSKHCLRSFEKIYVFRHELLSQGTAFNLKHLELQACILGPNLLTKFTNLVTLKLVDVSLRLSHVQTICSCCLSLSHLFFIDCNLPLKLSIRSSLLCLRILKIWNCSRVEQIELSAMNLLRFEYSSRFRVKNSFLGVPKLEEAYFTIECRGEVHEQIFHQLAKQDLPNLRILYVLAYGYWVCEKKLKEKKNSRHFSFC
;
A
#
# COMPACT_ATOMS: atom_id res chain seq x y z
N MET A 1 15.73 11.35 -23.19
CA MET A 1 14.49 10.53 -23.11
C MET A 1 13.35 11.08 -23.96
N ASN A 2 13.08 12.39 -23.97
CA ASN A 2 12.02 12.99 -24.81
C ASN A 2 12.18 12.73 -26.32
N LYS A 3 13.43 12.79 -26.83
CA LYS A 3 13.73 12.42 -28.23
C LYS A 3 13.42 10.96 -28.54
N PHE A 4 13.63 10.05 -27.58
CA PHE A 4 13.29 8.63 -27.74
C PHE A 4 11.77 8.42 -27.81
N LEU A 5 11.01 9.09 -26.93
CA LEU A 5 9.56 9.01 -26.94
C LEU A 5 8.97 9.58 -28.23
N GLN A 6 9.52 10.70 -28.71
CA GLN A 6 9.14 11.29 -29.98
C GLN A 6 9.40 10.30 -31.14
N PHE A 7 10.62 9.76 -31.20
CA PHE A 7 10.99 8.77 -32.21
C PHE A 7 10.09 7.53 -32.15
N TYR A 8 9.78 7.04 -30.93
CA TYR A 8 8.89 5.88 -30.75
C TYR A 8 7.47 6.16 -31.26
N CYS A 9 6.92 7.35 -30.97
CA CYS A 9 5.62 7.77 -31.48
C CYS A 9 5.59 7.87 -33.00
N ASP A 10 6.66 8.41 -33.62
CA ASP A 10 6.73 8.67 -35.03
C ASP A 10 6.87 7.38 -35.87
N HIS A 11 7.48 6.34 -35.30
CA HIS A 11 7.78 5.08 -35.99
C HIS A 11 6.82 3.93 -35.68
N HIS A 12 6.00 4.03 -34.61
CA HIS A 12 5.07 2.98 -34.18
C HIS A 12 3.61 3.43 -34.32
N GLN A 13 3.20 3.88 -35.51
CA GLN A 13 1.82 4.32 -35.81
C GLN A 13 0.78 3.19 -35.79
N GLY A 14 1.18 1.93 -35.60
CA GLY A 14 0.32 0.77 -35.71
C GLY A 14 0.27 -0.05 -34.41
N GLY A 15 -0.62 0.28 -33.49
CA GLY A 15 -1.13 -0.71 -32.53
C GLY A 15 -0.21 -1.23 -31.42
N THR A 16 1.02 -0.74 -31.29
CA THR A 16 1.94 -1.18 -30.23
C THR A 16 1.44 -0.68 -28.87
N ARG A 17 1.18 -1.59 -27.95
CA ARG A 17 0.77 -1.30 -26.57
C ARG A 17 1.93 -1.49 -25.61
N ILE A 18 2.06 -0.58 -24.66
CA ILE A 18 2.98 -0.73 -23.53
C ILE A 18 2.20 -1.37 -22.39
N GLY A 19 2.51 -2.62 -22.03
CA GLY A 19 1.86 -3.29 -20.90
C GLY A 19 2.30 -2.73 -19.55
N THR A 20 3.61 -2.47 -19.42
CA THR A 20 4.24 -2.02 -18.18
C THR A 20 5.16 -0.84 -18.44
N PHE A 21 5.04 0.20 -17.63
CA PHE A 21 5.94 1.36 -17.61
C PHE A 21 6.57 1.49 -16.22
N GLN A 22 7.89 1.54 -16.17
CA GLN A 22 8.64 1.66 -14.92
C GLN A 22 9.66 2.78 -15.03
N LEU A 23 9.65 3.67 -14.03
CA LEU A 23 10.57 4.78 -13.90
C LEU A 23 11.27 4.73 -12.54
N TYR A 24 12.57 4.53 -12.55
CA TYR A 24 13.42 4.47 -11.35
C TYR A 24 14.47 5.58 -11.45
N PHE A 25 14.16 6.76 -10.93
CA PHE A 25 15.05 7.90 -10.95
C PHE A 25 14.90 8.77 -9.71
N CYS A 26 16.02 9.30 -9.26
CA CYS A 26 16.07 10.36 -8.27
C CYS A 26 15.71 11.72 -8.92
N LEU A 27 14.48 11.83 -9.39
CA LEU A 27 13.99 13.03 -10.04
C LEU A 27 12.96 13.72 -9.16
N GLY A 28 13.22 14.98 -8.84
CA GLY A 28 12.30 15.82 -8.09
C GLY A 28 11.40 16.67 -9.00
N LYS A 29 10.83 17.68 -8.38
CA LYS A 29 9.97 18.72 -8.97
C LYS A 29 10.57 19.38 -10.23
N ASP A 30 11.89 19.49 -10.32
CA ASP A 30 12.58 20.15 -11.45
C ASP A 30 12.37 19.41 -12.77
N TYR A 31 12.13 18.09 -12.71
CA TYR A 31 11.83 17.25 -13.87
C TYR A 31 10.34 16.97 -14.05
N ARG A 32 9.48 17.74 -13.39
CA ARG A 32 8.02 17.50 -13.39
C ARG A 32 7.44 17.39 -14.81
N LYS A 33 7.82 18.30 -15.70
CA LYS A 33 7.29 18.30 -17.08
C LYS A 33 7.67 17.02 -17.83
N ASP A 34 8.89 16.55 -17.62
CA ASP A 34 9.36 15.33 -18.26
C ASP A 34 8.64 14.10 -17.71
N ILE A 35 8.51 14.00 -16.37
CA ILE A 35 7.77 12.91 -15.71
C ILE A 35 6.30 12.91 -16.17
N ASP A 36 5.65 14.07 -16.19
CA ASP A 36 4.27 14.24 -16.65
C ASP A 36 4.10 13.75 -18.11
N GLN A 37 5.04 14.09 -18.99
CA GLN A 37 5.04 13.63 -20.39
C GLN A 37 5.20 12.11 -20.49
N TRP A 38 6.11 11.52 -19.71
CA TRP A 38 6.37 10.08 -19.74
C TRP A 38 5.19 9.28 -19.22
N ILE A 39 4.55 9.73 -18.15
CA ILE A 39 3.33 9.11 -17.61
C ILE A 39 2.20 9.21 -18.63
N SER A 40 1.97 10.41 -19.19
CA SER A 40 0.93 10.64 -20.20
C SER A 40 1.15 9.76 -21.44
N PHE A 41 2.41 9.61 -21.87
CA PHE A 41 2.77 8.70 -22.94
C PHE A 41 2.43 7.25 -22.59
N ALA A 42 2.85 6.76 -21.43
CA ALA A 42 2.58 5.39 -21.00
C ALA A 42 1.07 5.09 -20.98
N ILE A 43 0.29 6.01 -20.44
CA ILE A 43 -1.18 5.91 -20.39
C ILE A 43 -1.78 5.89 -21.79
N LYS A 44 -1.34 6.80 -22.69
CA LYS A 44 -1.79 6.85 -24.08
C LYS A 44 -1.47 5.55 -24.82
N MET A 45 -0.35 4.92 -24.52
CA MET A 45 0.06 3.62 -25.09
C MET A 45 -0.64 2.43 -24.42
N GLY A 46 -1.58 2.66 -23.51
CA GLY A 46 -2.42 1.64 -22.89
C GLY A 46 -1.76 0.85 -21.77
N ALA A 47 -0.80 1.45 -21.05
CA ALA A 47 -0.14 0.80 -19.94
C ALA A 47 -1.14 0.29 -18.89
N GLN A 48 -1.00 -0.97 -18.52
CA GLN A 48 -1.78 -1.60 -17.44
C GLN A 48 -1.06 -1.55 -16.10
N SER A 49 0.25 -1.35 -16.12
CA SER A 49 1.08 -1.25 -14.92
C SER A 49 2.00 -0.03 -15.01
N ILE A 50 1.98 0.80 -13.97
CA ILE A 50 2.87 1.95 -13.83
C ILE A 50 3.57 1.86 -12.48
N THR A 51 4.91 1.92 -12.51
CA THR A 51 5.77 2.03 -11.32
C THR A 51 6.59 3.32 -11.42
N LEU A 52 6.44 4.19 -10.42
CA LEU A 52 7.24 5.40 -10.26
C LEU A 52 8.01 5.32 -8.95
N CYS A 53 9.30 5.09 -9.03
CA CYS A 53 10.22 5.12 -7.90
C CYS A 53 11.10 6.37 -8.03
N LEU A 54 10.72 7.43 -7.32
CA LEU A 54 11.39 8.72 -7.36
C LEU A 54 12.30 8.92 -6.13
N ASP A 55 12.71 7.82 -5.50
CA ASP A 55 13.52 7.82 -4.29
C ASP A 55 14.99 8.10 -4.55
N CYS A 56 15.54 8.93 -3.70
CA CYS A 56 16.94 9.32 -3.61
C CYS A 56 17.62 8.83 -2.33
N SER A 57 17.27 7.69 -1.82
CA SER A 57 17.66 7.21 -0.48
C SER A 57 19.16 7.25 -0.18
N LYS A 58 20.02 7.42 -1.18
CA LYS A 58 21.49 7.36 -1.01
C LYS A 58 22.25 8.70 -1.16
N HIS A 59 21.67 9.73 -1.78
CA HIS A 59 22.48 10.89 -2.19
C HIS A 59 21.87 12.28 -2.05
N CYS A 60 20.59 12.43 -1.67
CA CYS A 60 19.96 13.73 -1.62
C CYS A 60 19.28 13.99 -0.28
N LEU A 61 19.65 15.11 0.36
CA LEU A 61 18.85 15.70 1.43
C LEU A 61 17.49 16.09 0.82
N ARG A 62 16.43 15.36 1.15
CA ARG A 62 15.08 15.66 0.66
C ARG A 62 14.61 16.97 1.27
N SER A 63 14.57 18.01 0.47
CA SER A 63 13.71 19.14 0.73
C SER A 63 12.30 18.77 0.27
N PHE A 64 11.30 18.90 1.15
CA PHE A 64 9.88 18.66 0.79
C PHE A 64 9.44 19.50 -0.42
N GLU A 65 10.09 20.62 -0.66
CA GLU A 65 9.83 21.51 -1.80
C GLU A 65 10.19 20.88 -3.16
N LYS A 66 10.99 19.82 -3.17
CA LYS A 66 11.46 19.15 -4.40
C LYS A 66 10.74 17.85 -4.72
N ILE A 67 9.71 17.47 -3.95
CA ILE A 67 8.99 16.22 -4.18
C ILE A 67 8.04 16.38 -5.38
N TYR A 68 8.04 15.39 -6.27
CA TYR A 68 7.11 15.33 -7.39
C TYR A 68 5.66 15.14 -6.91
N VAL A 69 4.74 15.90 -7.49
CA VAL A 69 3.29 15.76 -7.23
C VAL A 69 2.65 15.05 -8.40
N PHE A 70 2.18 13.81 -8.17
CA PHE A 70 1.43 13.05 -9.16
C PHE A 70 -0.03 13.54 -9.20
N ARG A 71 -0.46 14.03 -10.35
CA ARG A 71 -1.73 14.74 -10.49
C ARG A 71 -2.72 14.01 -11.37
N HIS A 72 -4.02 14.22 -11.10
CA HIS A 72 -5.12 13.58 -11.81
C HIS A 72 -5.28 14.04 -13.26
N GLU A 73 -4.82 15.23 -13.60
CA GLU A 73 -4.89 15.79 -14.97
C GLU A 73 -4.14 14.91 -15.98
N LEU A 74 -3.11 14.20 -15.54
CA LEU A 74 -2.37 13.26 -16.38
C LEU A 74 -3.23 12.07 -16.84
N LEU A 75 -4.34 11.82 -16.14
CA LEU A 75 -5.24 10.70 -16.34
C LEU A 75 -6.55 11.09 -17.04
N SER A 76 -6.66 12.36 -17.46
CA SER A 76 -7.93 12.92 -17.98
C SER A 76 -8.31 12.44 -19.39
N GLN A 77 -7.42 11.78 -20.11
CA GLN A 77 -7.61 11.42 -21.52
C GLN A 77 -8.24 10.02 -21.75
N GLY A 78 -9.18 9.59 -20.90
CA GLY A 78 -10.03 8.43 -21.18
C GLY A 78 -9.36 7.04 -21.09
N THR A 79 -8.04 6.97 -21.05
CA THR A 79 -7.26 5.72 -21.10
C THR A 79 -6.78 5.21 -19.74
N ALA A 80 -6.97 6.01 -18.67
CA ALA A 80 -6.64 5.59 -17.28
C ALA A 80 -7.45 4.38 -16.81
N PHE A 81 -8.56 4.06 -17.47
CA PHE A 81 -9.39 2.87 -17.19
C PHE A 81 -8.66 1.55 -17.41
N ASN A 82 -7.58 1.54 -18.17
CA ASN A 82 -6.79 0.33 -18.41
C ASN A 82 -5.79 0.03 -17.29
N LEU A 83 -5.51 1.00 -16.41
CA LEU A 83 -4.51 0.84 -15.36
C LEU A 83 -5.02 -0.13 -14.29
N LYS A 84 -4.30 -1.23 -14.09
CA LYS A 84 -4.58 -2.27 -13.10
C LYS A 84 -3.61 -2.25 -11.93
N HIS A 85 -2.37 -1.84 -12.17
CA HIS A 85 -1.31 -1.86 -11.18
C HIS A 85 -0.63 -0.51 -11.10
N LEU A 86 -0.64 0.09 -9.91
CA LEU A 86 0.02 1.37 -9.64
C LEU A 86 0.92 1.25 -8.43
N GLU A 87 2.20 1.52 -8.64
CA GLU A 87 3.18 1.66 -7.58
C GLU A 87 3.76 3.08 -7.60
N LEU A 88 3.66 3.78 -6.49
CA LEU A 88 4.16 5.13 -6.32
C LEU A 88 5.08 5.19 -5.11
N GLN A 89 6.31 5.62 -5.34
CA GLN A 89 7.29 5.79 -4.27
C GLN A 89 7.84 7.22 -4.25
N ALA A 90 7.90 7.79 -3.04
CA ALA A 90 8.50 9.09 -2.77
C ALA A 90 7.88 10.24 -3.58
N CYS A 91 6.56 10.29 -3.65
CA CYS A 91 5.82 11.35 -4.30
C CYS A 91 4.64 11.84 -3.43
N ILE A 92 4.06 12.95 -3.83
CA ILE A 92 2.84 13.50 -3.24
C ILE A 92 1.67 13.13 -4.14
N LEU A 93 0.58 12.62 -3.54
CA LEU A 93 -0.68 12.40 -4.26
C LEU A 93 -1.40 13.73 -4.43
N GLY A 94 -1.64 14.12 -5.67
CA GLY A 94 -2.46 15.28 -5.99
C GLY A 94 -3.93 15.09 -5.60
N PRO A 95 -4.68 16.18 -5.49
CA PRO A 95 -6.11 16.11 -5.17
C PRO A 95 -6.85 15.28 -6.23
N ASN A 96 -7.88 14.56 -5.80
CA ASN A 96 -8.76 13.77 -6.68
C ASN A 96 -8.08 12.69 -7.56
N LEU A 97 -6.79 12.45 -7.38
CA LEU A 97 -6.06 11.46 -8.17
C LEU A 97 -6.71 10.07 -8.06
N LEU A 98 -6.99 9.64 -6.84
CA LEU A 98 -7.48 8.29 -6.56
C LEU A 98 -8.91 8.03 -7.09
N THR A 99 -9.69 9.07 -7.38
CA THR A 99 -11.04 8.93 -7.95
C THR A 99 -11.03 8.39 -9.39
N LYS A 100 -9.88 8.44 -10.06
CA LYS A 100 -9.74 7.98 -11.45
C LYS A 100 -9.43 6.49 -11.59
N PHE A 101 -9.15 5.81 -10.48
CA PHE A 101 -8.64 4.43 -10.49
C PHE A 101 -9.70 3.38 -10.15
N THR A 102 -10.84 3.40 -10.87
CA THR A 102 -11.95 2.46 -10.62
C THR A 102 -11.59 0.99 -10.91
N ASN A 103 -10.69 0.74 -11.86
CA ASN A 103 -10.28 -0.60 -12.31
C ASN A 103 -8.94 -1.07 -11.71
N LEU A 104 -8.43 -0.32 -10.72
CA LEU A 104 -7.15 -0.65 -10.12
C LEU A 104 -7.27 -1.93 -9.29
N VAL A 105 -6.39 -2.90 -9.57
CA VAL A 105 -6.30 -4.19 -8.88
C VAL A 105 -5.25 -4.16 -7.78
N THR A 106 -4.13 -3.46 -8.04
CA THR A 106 -3.04 -3.32 -7.07
C THR A 106 -2.67 -1.85 -6.89
N LEU A 107 -2.67 -1.40 -5.65
CA LEU A 107 -2.14 -0.10 -5.25
C LEU A 107 -1.03 -0.31 -4.23
N LYS A 108 0.19 0.10 -4.58
CA LYS A 108 1.34 0.09 -3.69
C LYS A 108 1.88 1.50 -3.53
N LEU A 109 1.87 1.98 -2.30
CA LEU A 109 2.38 3.30 -1.92
C LEU A 109 3.57 3.12 -0.99
N VAL A 110 4.70 3.71 -1.35
CA VAL A 110 5.96 3.61 -0.60
C VAL A 110 6.47 5.01 -0.30
N ASP A 111 6.70 5.32 0.97
CA ASP A 111 7.15 6.63 1.41
C ASP A 111 6.27 7.79 0.89
N VAL A 112 4.97 7.61 1.07
CA VAL A 112 3.93 8.58 0.68
C VAL A 112 3.19 9.06 1.93
N SER A 113 2.92 10.37 1.99
CA SER A 113 2.11 10.94 3.07
C SER A 113 0.62 10.93 2.71
N LEU A 114 -0.18 10.25 3.50
CA LEU A 114 -1.61 10.07 3.28
C LEU A 114 -2.45 10.80 4.34
N ARG A 115 -3.45 11.53 3.88
CA ARG A 115 -4.50 12.11 4.71
C ARG A 115 -5.67 11.14 4.83
N LEU A 116 -6.55 11.36 5.81
CA LEU A 116 -7.77 10.59 5.97
C LEU A 116 -8.63 10.58 4.69
N SER A 117 -8.71 11.71 3.98
CA SER A 117 -9.43 11.83 2.71
C SER A 117 -8.89 10.89 1.62
N HIS A 118 -7.58 10.67 1.55
CA HIS A 118 -6.99 9.74 0.59
C HIS A 118 -7.44 8.31 0.88
N VAL A 119 -7.41 7.88 2.15
CA VAL A 119 -7.88 6.54 2.56
C VAL A 119 -9.38 6.37 2.26
N GLN A 120 -10.18 7.37 2.56
CA GLN A 120 -11.61 7.37 2.26
C GLN A 120 -11.87 7.24 0.76
N THR A 121 -11.11 7.97 -0.08
CA THR A 121 -11.21 7.88 -1.53
C THR A 121 -10.80 6.51 -2.06
N ILE A 122 -9.73 5.90 -1.53
CA ILE A 122 -9.36 4.52 -1.87
C ILE A 122 -10.54 3.59 -1.60
N CYS A 123 -11.14 3.68 -0.42
CA CYS A 123 -12.26 2.82 -0.04
C CYS A 123 -13.54 3.04 -0.86
N SER A 124 -13.77 4.25 -1.36
CA SER A 124 -15.00 4.59 -2.09
C SER A 124 -14.89 4.48 -3.60
N CYS A 125 -13.69 4.61 -4.17
CA CYS A 125 -13.49 4.70 -5.61
C CYS A 125 -12.73 3.50 -6.21
N CYS A 126 -11.78 2.90 -5.46
CA CYS A 126 -10.95 1.82 -5.98
C CYS A 126 -11.60 0.44 -5.72
N LEU A 127 -12.83 0.25 -6.19
CA LEU A 127 -13.66 -0.91 -5.81
C LEU A 127 -13.14 -2.27 -6.35
N SER A 128 -12.33 -2.26 -7.41
CA SER A 128 -11.69 -3.46 -7.97
C SER A 128 -10.41 -3.87 -7.24
N LEU A 129 -10.02 -3.11 -6.19
CA LEU A 129 -8.74 -3.26 -5.52
C LEU A 129 -8.66 -4.61 -4.77
N SER A 130 -7.70 -5.44 -5.18
CA SER A 130 -7.41 -6.74 -4.56
C SER A 130 -6.20 -6.70 -3.63
N HIS A 131 -5.22 -5.85 -3.94
CA HIS A 131 -3.98 -5.73 -3.18
C HIS A 131 -3.73 -4.26 -2.81
N LEU A 132 -3.62 -3.97 -1.53
CA LEU A 132 -3.34 -2.63 -1.00
C LEU A 132 -2.12 -2.67 -0.09
N PHE A 133 -1.08 -1.93 -0.47
CA PHE A 133 0.18 -1.90 0.26
C PHE A 133 0.56 -0.47 0.65
N PHE A 134 0.78 -0.26 1.94
CA PHE A 134 1.36 0.95 2.51
C PHE A 134 2.70 0.56 3.13
N ILE A 135 3.79 1.12 2.62
CA ILE A 135 5.16 0.83 3.06
C ILE A 135 5.85 2.15 3.36
N ASP A 136 6.45 2.27 4.54
CA ASP A 136 7.14 3.50 4.99
C ASP A 136 6.27 4.77 4.87
N CYS A 137 4.95 4.63 4.84
CA CYS A 137 4.01 5.73 4.65
C CYS A 137 3.72 6.47 5.95
N ASN A 138 3.43 7.77 5.81
CA ASN A 138 2.83 8.55 6.89
C ASN A 138 1.31 8.47 6.77
N LEU A 139 0.68 7.66 7.62
CA LEU A 139 -0.75 7.38 7.59
C LEU A 139 -1.52 8.24 8.63
N PRO A 140 -2.86 8.39 8.52
CA PRO A 140 -3.68 9.00 9.55
C PRO A 140 -3.64 8.18 10.85
N LEU A 141 -3.85 8.83 12.01
CA LEU A 141 -3.84 8.19 13.33
C LEU A 141 -4.80 7.00 13.41
N LYS A 142 -5.96 7.13 12.79
CA LYS A 142 -6.95 6.06 12.65
C LYS A 142 -7.06 5.66 11.18
N LEU A 143 -6.65 4.41 10.90
CA LEU A 143 -6.79 3.80 9.59
C LEU A 143 -8.02 2.88 9.59
N SER A 144 -9.03 3.23 8.80
CA SER A 144 -10.26 2.45 8.68
C SER A 144 -10.43 1.94 7.25
N ILE A 145 -10.31 0.63 7.07
CA ILE A 145 -10.55 -0.05 5.79
C ILE A 145 -11.95 -0.66 5.84
N ARG A 146 -12.84 -0.14 5.00
CA ARG A 146 -14.28 -0.42 5.07
C ARG A 146 -14.71 -1.56 4.14
N SER A 147 -15.90 -2.06 4.39
CA SER A 147 -16.53 -3.16 3.66
C SER A 147 -16.82 -2.89 2.17
N SER A 148 -16.71 -1.65 1.72
CA SER A 148 -16.86 -1.28 0.30
C SER A 148 -15.79 -1.91 -0.61
N LEU A 149 -14.61 -2.24 -0.08
CA LEU A 149 -13.56 -2.92 -0.83
C LEU A 149 -13.81 -4.43 -0.91
N LEU A 150 -14.85 -4.82 -1.63
CA LEU A 150 -15.27 -6.22 -1.74
C LEU A 150 -14.25 -7.12 -2.44
N CYS A 151 -13.38 -6.55 -3.26
CA CYS A 151 -12.33 -7.31 -3.95
C CYS A 151 -11.04 -7.45 -3.13
N LEU A 152 -10.91 -6.76 -1.99
CA LEU A 152 -9.67 -6.72 -1.23
C LEU A 152 -9.34 -8.09 -0.61
N ARG A 153 -8.18 -8.63 -0.99
CA ARG A 153 -7.64 -9.92 -0.56
C ARG A 153 -6.42 -9.78 0.32
N ILE A 154 -5.56 -8.84 0.00
CA ILE A 154 -4.29 -8.64 0.72
C ILE A 154 -4.17 -7.19 1.13
N LEU A 155 -3.94 -6.97 2.42
CA LEU A 155 -3.61 -5.68 3.00
C LEU A 155 -2.26 -5.77 3.70
N LYS A 156 -1.34 -4.90 3.32
CA LYS A 156 -0.01 -4.80 3.93
C LYS A 156 0.26 -3.39 4.42
N ILE A 157 0.64 -3.26 5.68
CA ILE A 157 1.00 -2.00 6.33
C ILE A 157 2.36 -2.20 6.99
N TRP A 158 3.41 -1.69 6.34
CA TRP A 158 4.79 -1.90 6.76
C TRP A 158 5.48 -0.61 7.13
N ASN A 159 6.03 -0.57 8.34
CA ASN A 159 6.85 0.53 8.84
C ASN A 159 6.18 1.92 8.69
N CYS A 160 4.84 1.95 8.76
CA CYS A 160 4.07 3.18 8.62
C CYS A 160 4.05 3.94 9.94
N SER A 161 4.29 5.25 9.85
CA SER A 161 4.27 6.14 11.00
C SER A 161 2.87 6.65 11.31
N ARG A 162 2.69 7.14 12.54
CA ARG A 162 1.49 7.82 13.09
C ARG A 162 0.24 6.95 13.30
N VAL A 163 0.13 5.76 12.75
CA VAL A 163 -1.04 4.90 12.96
C VAL A 163 -1.10 4.45 14.42
N GLU A 164 -2.20 4.75 15.10
CA GLU A 164 -2.48 4.32 16.47
C GLU A 164 -3.62 3.30 16.53
N GLN A 165 -4.50 3.33 15.52
CA GLN A 165 -5.64 2.43 15.44
C GLN A 165 -5.86 1.94 14.01
N ILE A 166 -6.08 0.64 13.84
CA ILE A 166 -6.45 0.01 12.58
C ILE A 166 -7.80 -0.68 12.77
N GLU A 167 -8.78 -0.30 11.95
CA GLU A 167 -10.09 -0.94 11.89
C GLU A 167 -10.27 -1.60 10.53
N LEU A 168 -10.50 -2.91 10.54
CA LEU A 168 -10.69 -3.70 9.32
C LEU A 168 -12.11 -4.24 9.25
N SER A 169 -12.80 -3.88 8.17
CA SER A 169 -14.12 -4.40 7.80
C SER A 169 -14.09 -4.73 6.31
N ALA A 170 -13.33 -5.76 5.93
CA ALA A 170 -13.13 -6.19 4.54
C ALA A 170 -13.51 -7.68 4.42
N MET A 171 -14.74 -7.94 3.95
CA MET A 171 -15.39 -9.26 3.97
C MET A 171 -14.59 -10.37 3.26
N ASN A 172 -13.79 -10.02 2.27
CA ASN A 172 -13.03 -10.97 1.46
C ASN A 172 -11.51 -10.89 1.70
N LEU A 173 -11.07 -10.20 2.77
CA LEU A 173 -9.67 -10.15 3.13
C LEU A 173 -9.19 -11.53 3.56
N LEU A 174 -8.12 -12.02 2.90
CA LEU A 174 -7.51 -13.33 3.18
C LEU A 174 -6.23 -13.18 3.99
N ARG A 175 -5.45 -12.13 3.71
CA ARG A 175 -4.15 -11.92 4.31
C ARG A 175 -3.97 -10.48 4.79
N PHE A 176 -3.54 -10.36 6.05
CA PHE A 176 -3.18 -9.09 6.68
C PHE A 176 -1.73 -9.14 7.16
N GLU A 177 -0.94 -8.15 6.75
CA GLU A 177 0.44 -7.99 7.19
C GLU A 177 0.61 -6.62 7.85
N TYR A 178 1.11 -6.62 9.08
CA TYR A 178 1.44 -5.42 9.82
C TYR A 178 2.86 -5.47 10.36
N SER A 179 3.64 -4.45 10.05
CA SER A 179 4.98 -4.26 10.63
C SER A 179 5.15 -2.82 11.09
N SER A 180 5.55 -2.61 12.33
CA SER A 180 5.79 -1.28 12.88
C SER A 180 6.67 -1.31 14.11
N ARG A 181 7.27 -0.13 14.42
CA ARG A 181 7.95 0.15 15.69
C ARG A 181 7.00 0.59 16.80
N PHE A 182 5.74 0.84 16.47
CA PHE A 182 4.77 1.42 17.38
C PHE A 182 3.64 0.45 17.69
N ARG A 183 3.09 0.58 18.91
CA ARG A 183 1.88 -0.13 19.30
C ARG A 183 0.69 0.40 18.51
N VAL A 184 -0.15 -0.52 18.06
CA VAL A 184 -1.39 -0.19 17.37
C VAL A 184 -2.54 -0.97 17.96
N LYS A 185 -3.70 -0.35 18.06
CA LYS A 185 -4.95 -1.04 18.40
C LYS A 185 -5.55 -1.60 17.11
N ASN A 186 -5.68 -2.91 17.04
CA ASN A 186 -6.31 -3.58 15.89
C ASN A 186 -7.74 -3.98 16.25
N SER A 187 -8.66 -3.71 15.34
CA SER A 187 -10.06 -4.12 15.41
C SER A 187 -10.46 -4.76 14.08
N PHE A 188 -10.72 -6.07 14.11
CA PHE A 188 -11.14 -6.87 12.95
C PHE A 188 -12.64 -7.05 13.00
N LEU A 189 -13.40 -5.98 12.67
CA LEU A 189 -14.85 -5.91 12.84
C LEU A 189 -15.64 -6.72 11.80
N GLY A 190 -15.02 -7.04 10.67
CA GLY A 190 -15.71 -7.73 9.57
C GLY A 190 -14.73 -8.29 8.57
N VAL A 191 -13.93 -9.29 8.99
CA VAL A 191 -12.96 -10.00 8.16
C VAL A 191 -13.16 -11.53 8.29
N PRO A 192 -14.35 -12.06 8.01
CA PRO A 192 -14.69 -13.47 8.29
C PRO A 192 -13.82 -14.44 7.49
N LYS A 193 -13.24 -14.02 6.37
CA LYS A 193 -12.40 -14.86 5.51
C LYS A 193 -10.91 -14.73 5.78
N LEU A 194 -10.50 -14.02 6.83
CA LEU A 194 -9.08 -13.86 7.14
C LEU A 194 -8.46 -15.20 7.49
N GLU A 195 -7.50 -15.64 6.66
CA GLU A 195 -6.78 -16.91 6.82
C GLU A 195 -5.38 -16.71 7.39
N GLU A 196 -4.75 -15.58 7.07
CA GLU A 196 -3.36 -15.32 7.42
C GLU A 196 -3.21 -13.93 8.05
N ALA A 197 -2.57 -13.86 9.21
CA ALA A 197 -2.23 -12.62 9.89
C ALA A 197 -0.77 -12.61 10.32
N TYR A 198 -0.02 -11.61 9.87
CA TYR A 198 1.40 -11.43 10.15
C TYR A 198 1.62 -10.13 10.90
N PHE A 199 2.23 -10.22 12.08
CA PHE A 199 2.61 -9.07 12.89
C PHE A 199 4.10 -9.08 13.14
N THR A 200 4.78 -8.04 12.73
CA THR A 200 6.19 -7.81 12.98
C THR A 200 6.35 -6.52 13.76
N ILE A 201 6.74 -6.61 15.03
CA ILE A 201 6.76 -5.47 15.92
C ILE A 201 8.14 -5.33 16.56
N GLU A 202 8.76 -4.17 16.31
CA GLU A 202 9.97 -3.77 17.01
C GLU A 202 9.56 -3.01 18.27
N CYS A 203 9.63 -3.65 19.44
CA CYS A 203 9.22 -2.98 20.66
C CYS A 203 10.07 -3.38 21.88
N ARG A 204 10.12 -2.46 22.85
CA ARG A 204 10.65 -2.73 24.19
C ARG A 204 9.48 -3.11 25.10
N GLY A 205 9.45 -4.37 25.59
CA GLY A 205 8.49 -4.84 26.61
C GLY A 205 7.37 -5.77 26.10
N GLU A 206 6.35 -6.02 26.93
CA GLU A 206 5.32 -7.07 26.81
C GLU A 206 4.25 -6.86 25.72
N VAL A 207 4.63 -6.38 24.55
CA VAL A 207 3.66 -6.01 23.47
C VAL A 207 3.03 -7.22 22.78
N HIS A 208 3.72 -8.35 22.74
CA HIS A 208 3.18 -9.58 22.15
C HIS A 208 1.92 -10.07 22.88
N GLU A 209 1.87 -9.98 24.21
CA GLU A 209 0.67 -10.37 24.97
C GLU A 209 -0.56 -9.53 24.60
N GLN A 210 -0.38 -8.24 24.30
CA GLN A 210 -1.50 -7.36 23.93
C GLN A 210 -2.07 -7.72 22.56
N ILE A 211 -1.22 -8.09 21.59
CA ILE A 211 -1.70 -8.51 20.26
C ILE A 211 -2.50 -9.80 20.40
N PHE A 212 -1.98 -10.79 21.12
CA PHE A 212 -2.71 -12.04 21.34
C PHE A 212 -4.02 -11.78 22.08
N HIS A 213 -4.03 -10.89 23.07
CA HIS A 213 -5.24 -10.52 23.81
C HIS A 213 -6.26 -9.81 22.91
N GLN A 214 -5.81 -8.95 22.01
CA GLN A 214 -6.68 -8.28 21.05
C GLN A 214 -7.27 -9.27 20.04
N LEU A 215 -6.46 -10.19 19.52
CA LEU A 215 -6.89 -11.19 18.54
C LEU A 215 -7.79 -12.25 19.17
N ALA A 216 -7.51 -12.66 20.42
CA ALA A 216 -8.31 -13.65 21.14
C ALA A 216 -9.74 -13.18 21.45
N LYS A 217 -9.97 -11.86 21.48
CA LYS A 217 -11.30 -11.26 21.70
C LYS A 217 -12.11 -11.11 20.41
N GLN A 218 -11.54 -11.48 19.27
CA GLN A 218 -12.17 -11.27 17.97
C GLN A 218 -12.58 -12.60 17.36
N ASP A 219 -13.70 -12.56 16.64
CA ASP A 219 -14.19 -13.73 15.92
C ASP A 219 -13.48 -13.83 14.57
N LEU A 220 -12.46 -14.70 14.50
CA LEU A 220 -11.66 -14.98 13.32
C LEU A 220 -11.74 -16.48 12.97
N PRO A 221 -12.90 -16.96 12.50
CA PRO A 221 -13.18 -18.40 12.40
C PRO A 221 -12.27 -19.12 11.40
N ASN A 222 -11.79 -18.42 10.39
CA ASN A 222 -10.98 -19.00 9.31
C ASN A 222 -9.48 -18.76 9.46
N LEU A 223 -9.03 -18.14 10.56
CA LEU A 223 -7.61 -17.86 10.76
C LEU A 223 -6.82 -19.16 10.93
N ARG A 224 -5.94 -19.43 9.97
CA ARG A 224 -5.08 -20.63 9.94
C ARG A 224 -3.65 -20.33 10.33
N ILE A 225 -3.13 -19.15 9.90
CA ILE A 225 -1.77 -18.73 10.15
C ILE A 225 -1.80 -17.44 10.96
N LEU A 226 -1.23 -17.49 12.15
CA LEU A 226 -0.91 -16.31 12.95
C LEU A 226 0.60 -16.29 13.18
N TYR A 227 1.27 -15.36 12.53
CA TYR A 227 2.69 -15.13 12.71
C TYR A 227 2.91 -13.85 13.51
N VAL A 228 3.61 -13.94 14.63
CA VAL A 228 3.97 -12.79 15.46
C VAL A 228 5.47 -12.82 15.72
N LEU A 229 6.17 -11.84 15.16
CA LEU A 229 7.58 -11.61 15.41
C LEU A 229 7.73 -10.32 16.21
N ALA A 230 8.26 -10.45 17.41
CA ALA A 230 8.61 -9.33 18.27
C ALA A 230 10.11 -9.34 18.55
N TYR A 231 10.82 -8.27 18.19
CA TYR A 231 12.22 -8.13 18.53
C TYR A 231 12.44 -6.90 19.43
N GLY A 232 13.27 -7.11 20.43
CA GLY A 232 13.66 -6.08 21.38
C GLY A 232 14.62 -6.68 22.41
N TYR A 233 15.32 -5.85 23.14
CA TYR A 233 16.43 -6.25 24.02
C TYR A 233 16.04 -7.05 25.29
N TRP A 234 14.84 -7.65 25.36
CA TRP A 234 14.44 -8.49 26.49
C TRP A 234 13.70 -9.73 25.99
N VAL A 235 14.37 -10.87 26.15
CA VAL A 235 13.75 -12.19 26.02
C VAL A 235 12.98 -12.46 27.32
N CYS A 236 11.67 -12.59 27.24
CA CYS A 236 10.89 -13.10 28.35
C CYS A 236 10.33 -14.48 27.98
N GLU A 237 10.91 -15.52 28.58
CA GLU A 237 10.37 -16.88 28.51
C GLU A 237 9.07 -16.96 29.33
N LYS A 238 7.92 -17.05 28.68
CA LYS A 238 6.72 -17.64 29.30
C LYS A 238 6.07 -18.62 28.33
N LYS A 239 6.03 -19.89 28.79
CA LYS A 239 5.33 -20.97 28.10
C LYS A 239 3.83 -20.68 28.06
N LEU A 240 3.28 -20.59 26.85
CA LEU A 240 1.83 -20.58 26.63
C LEU A 240 1.25 -21.97 26.96
N LYS A 241 0.23 -21.99 27.81
CA LYS A 241 -0.58 -23.20 28.03
C LYS A 241 -1.41 -23.44 26.76
N GLU A 242 -1.18 -24.60 26.15
CA GLU A 242 -1.91 -25.07 24.99
C GLU A 242 -3.43 -25.11 25.26
N LYS A 243 -4.19 -24.31 24.51
CA LYS A 243 -5.60 -24.62 24.26
C LYS A 243 -5.64 -25.52 23.03
N LYS A 244 -6.07 -26.75 23.24
CA LYS A 244 -6.32 -27.76 22.21
C LYS A 244 -7.28 -27.22 21.16
N ASN A 245 -6.75 -26.84 20.01
CA ASN A 245 -7.34 -26.97 18.68
C ASN A 245 -6.30 -26.44 17.68
N SER A 246 -5.97 -27.25 16.73
CA SER A 246 -4.88 -27.15 15.75
C SER A 246 -4.76 -25.80 15.06
N ARG A 247 -4.14 -24.81 15.73
CA ARG A 247 -3.65 -23.59 15.12
C ARG A 247 -2.12 -23.64 15.20
N HIS A 248 -1.45 -23.62 14.07
CA HIS A 248 0.00 -23.56 14.03
C HIS A 248 0.48 -22.17 14.45
N PHE A 249 1.19 -22.11 15.58
CA PHE A 249 1.93 -20.92 16.01
C PHE A 249 3.42 -21.19 15.73
N SER A 250 4.06 -20.34 14.99
CA SER A 250 5.50 -20.38 14.77
C SER A 250 6.14 -19.18 15.44
N PHE A 251 7.11 -19.44 16.32
CA PHE A 251 7.91 -18.42 16.99
C PHE A 251 9.36 -18.56 16.51
N CYS A 252 9.96 -17.48 16.09
CA CYS A 252 11.40 -17.34 15.85
C CYS A 252 11.98 -16.27 16.77
#